data_b13983c69db790d6e9243ef4e717e26b
#
_entry.id   b13983c69db790d6e9243ef4e717e26b
#
_cell.length_a   1.000
_cell.length_b   1.000
_cell.length_c   1.000
_cell.angle_alpha   90.00
_cell.angle_beta   90.00
_cell.angle_gamma   90.00
#
_symmetry.space_group_name_H-M   'P 1'
#
loop_
_entity.id
_entity.type
_entity.pdbx_description
1 polymer ?
#
loop_
_entity_poly.entity_id
_entity_poly.type
_entity_poly.pdbx_seq_one_letter_code
_entity_poly.pdbx_strand_id
1 'polypeptide(L)'
;MGFVDLVGSATNFVKADLNLSGAQAGFIPSLVFFWFLIFSVPTGILMNKIGRKKTVLLSLLLTLVSLVIPMFHTGYYTMLVAFSLLGIGNAVMQTSLNPLVSGLINPSRLASTLTFGQFVKALASLLAPYLMAWGAAMLMPTFGLEWRVVFPIFAVVCLLSIAALGATPIAEEQPDKVTGFKECVVLLRIPFVLLCFLGIMCHVGIDVGTNTFAPQILTERFGLSVEDAVIGTQIYFYFRTGGCLLGSYILAKMSAKSFFAFSVFCMLLGMIGLFIASSQFLVLAAIACIGFGNSNIFSVVFAQALNRQPKEKNEVSGLMIMGLFGGTVFPLCMGFAQDAVGVAGAVAVMTLGVIYLAFYTLKIKNA
;
A
#
# COMPACT_ATOMS: atom_id res chain seq x y z
N MET A 1 -6.56 -7.27 -1.19
CA MET A 1 -5.56 -6.18 -1.14
C MET A 1 -4.16 -6.68 -1.50
N GLY A 2 -3.62 -7.75 -0.90
CA GLY A 2 -2.24 -8.22 -1.16
C GLY A 2 -1.94 -8.66 -2.60
N PHE A 3 -2.94 -8.97 -3.39
CA PHE A 3 -2.73 -9.39 -4.78
C PHE A 3 -2.06 -8.34 -5.67
N VAL A 4 -2.21 -7.06 -5.38
CA VAL A 4 -1.59 -5.99 -6.16
C VAL A 4 -0.07 -5.94 -5.97
N ASP A 5 0.42 -6.38 -4.83
CA ASP A 5 1.84 -6.31 -4.51
C ASP A 5 2.67 -7.36 -5.31
N LEU A 6 1.99 -8.35 -5.94
CA LEU A 6 2.63 -9.26 -6.89
C LEU A 6 3.17 -8.53 -8.13
N VAL A 7 2.62 -7.36 -8.48
CA VAL A 7 2.97 -6.62 -9.70
C VAL A 7 4.46 -6.29 -9.75
N GLY A 8 5.04 -5.87 -8.62
CA GLY A 8 6.46 -5.55 -8.54
C GLY A 8 7.36 -6.73 -8.94
N SER A 9 7.11 -7.90 -8.36
CA SER A 9 7.87 -9.11 -8.68
C SER A 9 7.52 -9.66 -10.08
N ALA A 10 6.24 -9.67 -10.45
CA ALA A 10 5.79 -10.12 -11.77
C ALA A 10 6.38 -9.27 -12.91
N THR A 11 6.60 -7.98 -12.70
CA THR A 11 7.19 -7.10 -13.71
C THR A 11 8.56 -7.60 -14.20
N ASN A 12 9.39 -8.16 -13.30
CA ASN A 12 10.70 -8.69 -13.66
C ASN A 12 10.58 -9.91 -14.58
N PHE A 13 9.66 -10.82 -14.29
CA PHE A 13 9.38 -11.99 -15.11
C PHE A 13 8.78 -11.60 -16.47
N VAL A 14 7.80 -10.70 -16.48
CA VAL A 14 7.20 -10.16 -17.72
C VAL A 14 8.24 -9.47 -18.58
N LYS A 15 9.17 -8.70 -17.96
CA LYS A 15 10.27 -8.04 -18.67
C LYS A 15 11.19 -9.07 -19.36
N ALA A 16 11.53 -10.15 -18.65
CA ALA A 16 12.38 -11.21 -19.17
C ALA A 16 11.69 -11.98 -20.30
N ASP A 17 10.45 -12.45 -20.09
CA ASP A 17 9.69 -13.26 -21.05
C ASP A 17 9.40 -12.53 -22.36
N LEU A 18 9.12 -11.21 -22.28
CA LEU A 18 8.73 -10.40 -23.44
C LEU A 18 9.85 -9.50 -23.95
N ASN A 19 11.08 -9.61 -23.40
CA ASN A 19 12.24 -8.78 -23.75
C ASN A 19 11.92 -7.26 -23.74
N LEU A 20 11.22 -6.79 -22.69
CA LEU A 20 10.79 -5.41 -22.60
C LEU A 20 11.95 -4.46 -22.28
N SER A 21 11.87 -3.23 -22.79
CA SER A 21 12.73 -2.15 -22.35
C SER A 21 12.44 -1.77 -20.87
N GLY A 22 13.40 -1.09 -20.21
CA GLY A 22 13.20 -0.61 -18.85
C GLY A 22 11.98 0.30 -18.70
N ALA A 23 11.73 1.17 -19.69
CA ALA A 23 10.56 2.06 -19.72
C ALA A 23 9.24 1.30 -19.83
N GLN A 24 9.16 0.29 -20.71
CA GLN A 24 7.97 -0.54 -20.86
C GLN A 24 7.68 -1.36 -19.59
N ALA A 25 8.70 -1.93 -18.96
CA ALA A 25 8.55 -2.67 -17.72
C ALA A 25 8.12 -1.74 -16.57
N GLY A 26 8.74 -0.57 -16.43
CA GLY A 26 8.38 0.41 -15.40
C GLY A 26 6.98 1.02 -15.56
N PHE A 27 6.42 1.00 -16.76
CA PHE A 27 5.05 1.47 -17.00
C PHE A 27 4.00 0.57 -16.32
N ILE A 28 4.27 -0.74 -16.18
CA ILE A 28 3.33 -1.70 -15.57
C ILE A 28 2.96 -1.31 -14.13
N PRO A 29 3.89 -1.21 -13.17
CA PRO A 29 3.56 -0.81 -11.81
C PRO A 29 3.04 0.63 -11.71
N SER A 30 3.55 1.54 -12.54
CA SER A 30 3.07 2.93 -12.57
C SER A 30 1.59 3.02 -12.93
N LEU A 31 1.15 2.21 -13.89
CA LEU A 31 -0.25 2.14 -14.30
C LEU A 31 -1.17 1.66 -13.17
N VAL A 32 -0.70 0.73 -12.34
CA VAL A 32 -1.47 0.23 -11.18
C VAL A 32 -1.75 1.36 -10.18
N PHE A 33 -0.76 2.17 -9.84
CA PHE A 33 -0.94 3.29 -8.90
C PHE A 33 -1.77 4.45 -9.49
N PHE A 34 -1.70 4.65 -10.81
CA PHE A 34 -2.51 5.65 -11.51
C PHE A 34 -4.01 5.47 -11.28
N TRP A 35 -4.49 4.22 -11.24
CA TRP A 35 -5.91 3.92 -11.04
C TRP A 35 -6.43 4.29 -9.65
N PHE A 36 -5.56 4.38 -8.65
CA PHE A 36 -5.96 4.89 -7.32
C PHE A 36 -6.40 6.34 -7.38
N LEU A 37 -5.73 7.17 -8.17
CA LEU A 37 -6.12 8.56 -8.35
C LEU A 37 -7.52 8.69 -8.97
N ILE A 38 -7.83 7.83 -9.95
CA ILE A 38 -9.07 7.94 -10.73
C ILE A 38 -10.24 7.27 -10.03
N PHE A 39 -10.07 6.03 -9.53
CA PHE A 39 -11.20 5.20 -9.08
C PHE A 39 -11.54 5.34 -7.60
N SER A 40 -10.68 5.92 -6.76
CA SER A 40 -10.94 5.97 -5.32
C SER A 40 -12.17 6.83 -4.96
N VAL A 41 -12.27 8.05 -5.46
CA VAL A 41 -13.42 8.92 -5.18
C VAL A 41 -14.70 8.40 -5.83
N PRO A 42 -14.73 7.97 -7.12
CA PRO A 42 -15.90 7.31 -7.71
C PRO A 42 -16.37 6.09 -6.93
N THR A 43 -15.45 5.32 -6.34
CA THR A 43 -15.81 4.17 -5.50
C THR A 43 -16.51 4.61 -4.21
N GLY A 44 -16.08 5.72 -3.59
CA GLY A 44 -16.77 6.31 -2.44
C GLY A 44 -18.24 6.59 -2.77
N ILE A 45 -18.50 7.19 -3.94
CA ILE A 45 -19.85 7.46 -4.43
C ILE A 45 -20.61 6.17 -4.75
N LEU A 46 -19.94 5.19 -5.35
CA LEU A 46 -20.53 3.90 -5.69
C LEU A 46 -21.03 3.17 -4.44
N MET A 47 -20.25 3.21 -3.33
CA MET A 47 -20.67 2.62 -2.06
C MET A 47 -21.99 3.20 -1.53
N ASN A 48 -22.25 4.49 -1.75
CA ASN A 48 -23.51 5.13 -1.37
C ASN A 48 -24.70 4.66 -2.22
N LYS A 49 -24.44 4.12 -3.43
CA LYS A 49 -25.49 3.63 -4.34
C LYS A 49 -25.81 2.15 -4.16
N ILE A 50 -24.79 1.32 -4.06
CA ILE A 50 -24.96 -0.16 -4.07
C ILE A 50 -24.59 -0.83 -2.74
N GLY A 51 -24.05 -0.08 -1.76
CA GLY A 51 -23.56 -0.57 -0.47
C GLY A 51 -22.09 -0.98 -0.50
N ARG A 52 -21.48 -1.05 0.68
CA ARG A 52 -20.05 -1.35 0.86
C ARG A 52 -19.74 -2.81 0.52
N LYS A 53 -20.54 -3.77 1.02
CA LYS A 53 -20.37 -5.21 0.77
C LYS A 53 -20.40 -5.52 -0.73
N LYS A 54 -21.39 -5.00 -1.46
CA LYS A 54 -21.51 -5.21 -2.92
C LYS A 54 -20.33 -4.59 -3.67
N THR A 55 -19.84 -3.43 -3.22
CA THR A 55 -18.66 -2.79 -3.80
C THR A 55 -17.39 -3.62 -3.58
N VAL A 56 -17.21 -4.21 -2.38
CA VAL A 56 -16.11 -5.15 -2.11
C VAL A 56 -16.22 -6.39 -3.00
N LEU A 57 -17.41 -6.98 -3.15
CA LEU A 57 -17.62 -8.12 -4.05
C LEU A 57 -17.30 -7.77 -5.51
N LEU A 58 -17.71 -6.59 -5.98
CA LEU A 58 -17.35 -6.10 -7.31
C LEU A 58 -15.84 -5.99 -7.49
N SER A 59 -15.12 -5.49 -6.49
CA SER A 59 -13.66 -5.39 -6.54
C SER A 59 -12.98 -6.76 -6.62
N LEU A 60 -13.50 -7.75 -5.89
CA LEU A 60 -13.01 -9.13 -5.97
C LEU A 60 -13.27 -9.75 -7.34
N LEU A 61 -14.43 -9.48 -7.96
CA LEU A 61 -14.74 -9.93 -9.32
C LEU A 61 -13.78 -9.31 -10.35
N LEU A 62 -13.52 -7.99 -10.26
CA LEU A 62 -12.53 -7.32 -11.12
C LEU A 62 -11.13 -7.92 -10.93
N THR A 63 -10.74 -8.17 -9.69
CA THR A 63 -9.46 -8.82 -9.35
C THR A 63 -9.39 -10.24 -9.91
N LEU A 64 -10.46 -11.02 -9.78
CA LEU A 64 -10.52 -12.38 -10.33
C LEU A 64 -10.32 -12.36 -11.86
N VAL A 65 -11.03 -11.49 -12.57
CA VAL A 65 -10.87 -11.34 -14.03
C VAL A 65 -9.42 -10.96 -14.37
N SER A 66 -8.82 -10.03 -13.63
CA SER A 66 -7.42 -9.64 -13.84
C SER A 66 -6.42 -10.79 -13.67
N LEU A 67 -6.66 -11.68 -12.71
CA LEU A 67 -5.80 -12.85 -12.44
C LEU A 67 -5.97 -13.96 -13.49
N VAL A 68 -7.15 -14.06 -14.10
CA VAL A 68 -7.44 -15.10 -15.11
C VAL A 68 -6.84 -14.76 -16.47
N ILE A 69 -6.78 -13.49 -16.86
CA ILE A 69 -6.27 -13.04 -18.17
C ILE A 69 -4.85 -13.57 -18.47
N PRO A 70 -3.84 -13.43 -17.59
CA PRO A 70 -2.48 -13.89 -17.85
C PRO A 70 -2.31 -15.41 -17.96
N MET A 71 -3.33 -16.16 -17.57
CA MET A 71 -3.30 -17.63 -17.68
C MET A 71 -3.45 -18.11 -19.14
N PHE A 72 -4.13 -17.31 -19.96
CA PHE A 72 -4.45 -17.69 -21.35
C PHE A 72 -3.51 -17.06 -22.39
N HIS A 73 -3.03 -15.86 -22.13
CA HIS A 73 -2.19 -15.13 -23.08
C HIS A 73 -1.20 -14.20 -22.36
N THR A 74 0.04 -14.12 -22.87
CA THR A 74 1.18 -13.43 -22.23
C THR A 74 1.77 -12.28 -23.05
N GLY A 75 0.98 -11.63 -23.90
CA GLY A 75 1.47 -10.47 -24.65
C GLY A 75 1.56 -9.19 -23.77
N TYR A 76 2.39 -8.23 -24.16
CA TYR A 76 2.58 -6.97 -23.43
C TYR A 76 1.26 -6.24 -23.14
N TYR A 77 0.41 -6.05 -24.15
CA TYR A 77 -0.88 -5.38 -23.97
C TYR A 77 -1.83 -6.20 -23.08
N THR A 78 -1.79 -7.52 -23.15
CA THR A 78 -2.56 -8.39 -22.27
C THR A 78 -2.16 -8.21 -20.81
N MET A 79 -0.86 -8.14 -20.53
CA MET A 79 -0.34 -7.86 -19.19
C MET A 79 -0.72 -6.45 -18.71
N LEU A 80 -0.67 -5.44 -19.58
CA LEU A 80 -1.13 -4.08 -19.24
C LEU A 80 -2.61 -4.06 -18.86
N VAL A 81 -3.46 -4.75 -19.61
CA VAL A 81 -4.90 -4.84 -19.30
C VAL A 81 -5.12 -5.59 -17.99
N ALA A 82 -4.46 -6.74 -17.80
CA ALA A 82 -4.56 -7.50 -16.56
C ALA A 82 -4.13 -6.68 -15.33
N PHE A 83 -2.97 -6.05 -15.38
CA PHE A 83 -2.48 -5.24 -14.27
C PHE A 83 -3.27 -3.92 -14.07
N SER A 84 -3.83 -3.36 -15.14
CA SER A 84 -4.79 -2.25 -15.01
C SER A 84 -6.04 -2.66 -14.26
N LEU A 85 -6.65 -3.78 -14.63
CA LEU A 85 -7.82 -4.33 -13.93
C LEU A 85 -7.49 -4.68 -12.47
N LEU A 86 -6.28 -5.21 -12.22
CA LEU A 86 -5.82 -5.48 -10.86
C LEU A 86 -5.69 -4.19 -10.05
N GLY A 87 -5.14 -3.12 -10.64
CA GLY A 87 -5.04 -1.80 -10.03
C GLY A 87 -6.40 -1.19 -9.71
N ILE A 88 -7.33 -1.22 -10.68
CA ILE A 88 -8.72 -0.77 -10.50
C ILE A 88 -9.40 -1.58 -9.40
N GLY A 89 -9.34 -2.91 -9.46
CA GLY A 89 -9.91 -3.80 -8.45
C GLY A 89 -9.35 -3.51 -7.06
N ASN A 90 -8.04 -3.25 -6.95
CA ASN A 90 -7.42 -2.92 -5.67
C ASN A 90 -7.79 -1.52 -5.15
N ALA A 91 -7.92 -0.52 -6.02
CA ALA A 91 -8.41 0.81 -5.65
C ALA A 91 -9.85 0.73 -5.10
N VAL A 92 -10.73 -0.01 -5.80
CA VAL A 92 -12.11 -0.26 -5.35
C VAL A 92 -12.12 -1.04 -4.04
N MET A 93 -11.28 -2.08 -3.89
CA MET A 93 -11.17 -2.89 -2.68
C MET A 93 -10.74 -2.05 -1.48
N GLN A 94 -9.64 -1.32 -1.58
CA GLN A 94 -9.11 -0.55 -0.46
C GLN A 94 -10.07 0.56 -0.03
N THR A 95 -10.75 1.19 -0.99
CA THR A 95 -11.74 2.24 -0.71
C THR A 95 -12.98 1.68 0.01
N SER A 96 -13.44 0.47 -0.33
CA SER A 96 -14.70 -0.07 0.18
C SER A 96 -14.54 -0.96 1.41
N LEU A 97 -13.46 -1.73 1.53
CA LEU A 97 -13.25 -2.64 2.64
C LEU A 97 -13.05 -1.92 3.98
N ASN A 98 -12.29 -0.82 3.99
CA ASN A 98 -11.97 -0.11 5.22
C ASN A 98 -13.23 0.49 5.90
N PRO A 99 -14.14 1.19 5.19
CA PRO A 99 -15.39 1.66 5.81
C PRO A 99 -16.36 0.50 6.09
N LEU A 100 -16.33 -0.62 5.35
CA LEU A 100 -17.10 -1.81 5.69
C LEU A 100 -16.67 -2.33 7.06
N VAL A 101 -15.37 -2.54 7.27
CA VAL A 101 -14.80 -2.95 8.57
C VAL A 101 -15.14 -1.94 9.67
N SER A 102 -15.06 -0.63 9.39
CA SER A 102 -15.37 0.40 10.37
C SER A 102 -16.83 0.42 10.82
N GLY A 103 -17.73 -0.14 10.03
CA GLY A 103 -19.15 -0.32 10.40
C GLY A 103 -19.41 -1.54 11.28
N LEU A 104 -18.46 -2.48 11.35
CA LEU A 104 -18.63 -3.75 12.06
C LEU A 104 -17.94 -3.80 13.43
N ILE A 105 -17.04 -2.88 13.69
CA ILE A 105 -16.18 -2.89 14.89
C ILE A 105 -16.26 -1.59 15.67
N ASN A 106 -15.90 -1.67 16.96
CA ASN A 106 -15.84 -0.49 17.82
C ASN A 106 -14.78 0.52 17.29
N PRO A 107 -15.10 1.82 17.20
CA PRO A 107 -14.16 2.86 16.74
C PRO A 107 -12.79 2.85 17.43
N SER A 108 -12.73 2.52 18.73
CA SER A 108 -11.48 2.43 19.49
C SER A 108 -10.56 1.30 19.02
N ARG A 109 -11.09 0.26 18.37
CA ARG A 109 -10.32 -0.88 17.84
C ARG A 109 -10.06 -0.78 16.34
N LEU A 110 -10.57 0.25 15.68
CA LEU A 110 -10.47 0.37 14.22
C LEU A 110 -9.00 0.38 13.74
N ALA A 111 -8.14 1.20 14.36
CA ALA A 111 -6.73 1.27 13.99
C ALA A 111 -6.02 -0.09 14.13
N SER A 112 -6.23 -0.79 15.25
CA SER A 112 -5.68 -2.14 15.49
C SER A 112 -6.12 -3.14 14.42
N THR A 113 -7.41 -3.16 14.10
CA THR A 113 -7.99 -4.09 13.10
C THR A 113 -7.48 -3.78 11.69
N LEU A 114 -7.40 -2.50 11.29
CA LEU A 114 -6.83 -2.11 10.00
C LEU A 114 -5.35 -2.48 9.92
N THR A 115 -4.58 -2.31 11.01
CA THR A 115 -3.17 -2.70 11.07
C THR A 115 -3.00 -4.21 10.93
N PHE A 116 -3.87 -5.02 11.56
CA PHE A 116 -3.88 -6.47 11.35
C PHE A 116 -4.18 -6.83 9.88
N GLY A 117 -5.11 -6.11 9.25
CA GLY A 117 -5.36 -6.24 7.81
C GLY A 117 -4.13 -5.94 6.95
N GLN A 118 -3.32 -4.93 7.32
CA GLN A 118 -2.06 -4.63 6.64
C GLN A 118 -1.02 -5.74 6.86
N PHE A 119 -0.97 -6.37 8.03
CA PHE A 119 -0.12 -7.54 8.27
C PHE A 119 -0.49 -8.70 7.34
N VAL A 120 -1.78 -9.06 7.24
CA VAL A 120 -2.25 -10.11 6.33
C VAL A 120 -1.93 -9.77 4.87
N LYS A 121 -2.09 -8.49 4.47
CA LYS A 121 -1.64 -8.01 3.16
C LYS A 121 -0.15 -8.24 2.95
N ALA A 122 0.68 -7.87 3.92
CA ALA A 122 2.13 -8.00 3.84
C ALA A 122 2.60 -9.46 3.72
N LEU A 123 1.91 -10.42 4.35
CA LEU A 123 2.19 -11.86 4.15
C LEU A 123 1.99 -12.27 2.69
N ALA A 124 0.91 -11.82 2.04
CA ALA A 124 0.68 -12.13 0.62
C ALA A 124 1.78 -11.52 -0.26
N SER A 125 2.24 -10.30 0.07
CA SER A 125 3.32 -9.62 -0.64
C SER A 125 4.67 -10.35 -0.49
N LEU A 126 4.94 -10.91 0.69
CA LEU A 126 6.15 -11.71 0.93
C LEU A 126 6.11 -13.07 0.23
N LEU A 127 4.93 -13.70 0.14
CA LEU A 127 4.79 -15.03 -0.47
C LEU A 127 4.83 -15.00 -2.00
N ALA A 128 4.33 -13.94 -2.64
CA ALA A 128 4.22 -13.87 -4.09
C ALA A 128 5.56 -14.08 -4.83
N PRO A 129 6.69 -13.44 -4.46
CA PRO A 129 7.98 -13.68 -5.10
C PRO A 129 8.45 -15.13 -4.99
N TYR A 130 8.25 -15.78 -3.84
CA TYR A 130 8.63 -17.17 -3.63
C TYR A 130 7.80 -18.12 -4.51
N LEU A 131 6.48 -17.91 -4.58
CA LEU A 131 5.61 -18.71 -5.44
C LEU A 131 6.02 -18.61 -6.91
N MET A 132 6.35 -17.39 -7.36
CA MET A 132 6.84 -17.17 -8.73
C MET A 132 8.19 -17.84 -8.98
N ALA A 133 9.15 -17.69 -8.05
CA ALA A 133 10.46 -18.31 -8.16
C ALA A 133 10.38 -19.84 -8.15
N TRP A 134 9.57 -20.44 -7.28
CA TRP A 134 9.35 -21.89 -7.24
C TRP A 134 8.67 -22.40 -8.51
N GLY A 135 7.72 -21.65 -9.05
CA GLY A 135 7.10 -21.96 -10.34
C GLY A 135 8.07 -21.89 -11.50
N ALA A 136 8.88 -20.84 -11.58
CA ALA A 136 9.91 -20.70 -12.61
C ALA A 136 10.97 -21.81 -12.54
N ALA A 137 11.37 -22.21 -11.32
CA ALA A 137 12.31 -23.31 -11.07
C ALA A 137 11.68 -24.73 -11.17
N MET A 138 10.39 -24.81 -11.49
CA MET A 138 9.62 -26.08 -11.54
C MET A 138 9.64 -26.88 -10.21
N LEU A 139 9.81 -26.20 -9.08
CA LEU A 139 9.80 -26.82 -7.75
C LEU A 139 8.39 -27.14 -7.24
N MET A 140 7.35 -26.78 -8.00
CA MET A 140 5.95 -27.05 -7.72
C MET A 140 5.19 -27.38 -9.02
N PRO A 141 4.03 -28.06 -8.96
CA PRO A 141 3.20 -28.30 -10.14
C PRO A 141 2.75 -26.97 -10.78
N THR A 142 3.15 -26.70 -12.02
CA THR A 142 2.87 -25.45 -12.72
C THR A 142 1.87 -25.58 -13.86
N PHE A 143 1.59 -26.81 -14.31
CA PHE A 143 0.72 -27.10 -15.46
C PHE A 143 1.09 -26.30 -16.73
N GLY A 144 2.40 -26.05 -16.92
CA GLY A 144 2.93 -25.27 -18.05
C GLY A 144 2.86 -23.75 -17.87
N LEU A 145 2.48 -23.25 -16.70
CA LEU A 145 2.40 -21.82 -16.43
C LEU A 145 3.72 -21.24 -15.91
N GLU A 146 4.66 -22.09 -15.45
CA GLU A 146 5.93 -21.65 -14.85
C GLU A 146 5.69 -20.63 -13.71
N TRP A 147 6.35 -19.44 -13.73
CA TRP A 147 6.16 -18.41 -12.71
C TRP A 147 4.71 -17.89 -12.63
N ARG A 148 3.94 -18.02 -13.72
CA ARG A 148 2.53 -17.59 -13.78
C ARG A 148 1.59 -18.45 -12.95
N VAL A 149 2.08 -19.53 -12.35
CA VAL A 149 1.31 -20.36 -11.39
C VAL A 149 0.77 -19.54 -10.20
N VAL A 150 1.36 -18.40 -9.90
CA VAL A 150 0.86 -17.47 -8.89
C VAL A 150 -0.56 -16.96 -9.20
N PHE A 151 -0.91 -16.79 -10.48
CA PHE A 151 -2.23 -16.30 -10.88
C PHE A 151 -3.36 -17.27 -10.53
N PRO A 152 -3.35 -18.57 -10.91
CA PRO A 152 -4.38 -19.51 -10.47
C PRO A 152 -4.41 -19.70 -8.95
N ILE A 153 -3.27 -19.69 -8.24
CA ILE A 153 -3.24 -19.76 -6.78
C ILE A 153 -4.02 -18.57 -6.19
N PHE A 154 -3.73 -17.36 -6.64
CA PHE A 154 -4.42 -16.17 -6.16
C PHE A 154 -5.87 -16.09 -6.62
N ALA A 155 -6.21 -16.63 -7.80
CA ALA A 155 -7.60 -16.73 -8.28
C ALA A 155 -8.43 -17.65 -7.37
N VAL A 156 -7.89 -18.78 -6.92
CA VAL A 156 -8.57 -19.67 -5.95
C VAL A 156 -8.80 -18.93 -4.63
N VAL A 157 -7.80 -18.24 -4.09
CA VAL A 157 -7.95 -17.45 -2.86
C VAL A 157 -9.00 -16.35 -3.04
N CYS A 158 -9.04 -15.72 -4.22
CA CYS A 158 -10.04 -14.70 -4.56
C CYS A 158 -11.45 -15.28 -4.60
N LEU A 159 -11.64 -16.45 -5.24
CA LEU A 159 -12.91 -17.17 -5.29
C LEU A 159 -13.41 -17.56 -3.89
N LEU A 160 -12.52 -18.09 -3.05
CA LEU A 160 -12.85 -18.40 -1.66
C LEU A 160 -13.26 -17.14 -0.88
N SER A 161 -12.59 -16.00 -1.14
CA SER A 161 -12.94 -14.71 -0.53
C SER A 161 -14.31 -14.21 -0.99
N ILE A 162 -14.66 -14.36 -2.28
CA ILE A 162 -15.97 -14.03 -2.84
C ILE A 162 -17.04 -14.90 -2.17
N ALA A 163 -16.83 -16.22 -2.08
CA ALA A 163 -17.76 -17.13 -1.48
C ALA A 163 -17.98 -16.83 0.01
N ALA A 164 -16.90 -16.62 0.77
CA ALA A 164 -16.97 -16.32 2.20
C ALA A 164 -17.70 -14.99 2.46
N LEU A 165 -17.34 -13.92 1.76
CA LEU A 165 -18.01 -12.62 1.92
C LEU A 165 -19.45 -12.66 1.41
N GLY A 166 -19.72 -13.37 0.31
CA GLY A 166 -21.06 -13.55 -0.24
C GLY A 166 -22.00 -14.20 0.76
N ALA A 167 -21.54 -15.28 1.40
CA ALA A 167 -22.32 -16.06 2.38
C ALA A 167 -22.49 -15.33 3.74
N THR A 168 -21.64 -14.35 4.08
CA THR A 168 -21.72 -13.65 5.37
C THR A 168 -22.81 -12.59 5.34
N PRO A 169 -23.88 -12.68 6.16
CA PRO A 169 -24.88 -11.62 6.26
C PRO A 169 -24.27 -10.40 6.95
N ILE A 170 -24.28 -9.26 6.28
CA ILE A 170 -23.79 -7.99 6.84
C ILE A 170 -24.93 -6.98 6.71
N ALA A 171 -25.40 -6.47 7.85
CA ALA A 171 -26.31 -5.33 7.88
C ALA A 171 -25.49 -4.05 7.65
N GLU A 172 -25.83 -3.30 6.63
CA GLU A 172 -25.18 -2.04 6.32
C GLU A 172 -26.14 -0.87 6.56
N GLU A 173 -25.65 0.17 7.21
CA GLU A 173 -26.34 1.45 7.28
C GLU A 173 -26.32 2.07 5.89
N GLN A 174 -27.50 2.37 5.36
CA GLN A 174 -27.59 3.12 4.11
C GLN A 174 -27.34 4.61 4.39
N PRO A 175 -26.53 5.28 3.57
CA PRO A 175 -26.32 6.71 3.72
C PRO A 175 -27.58 7.48 3.40
N ASP A 176 -27.86 8.54 4.17
CA ASP A 176 -29.04 9.40 4.02
C ASP A 176 -29.03 10.16 2.67
N LYS A 177 -27.88 10.34 2.04
CA LYS A 177 -27.68 11.04 0.78
C LYS A 177 -26.68 10.37 -0.13
N VAL A 178 -26.96 10.37 -1.41
CA VAL A 178 -25.97 10.05 -2.45
C VAL A 178 -25.21 11.32 -2.80
N THR A 179 -23.94 11.37 -2.42
CA THR A 179 -23.04 12.49 -2.68
C THR A 179 -22.48 12.47 -4.09
N GLY A 180 -22.23 13.65 -4.67
CA GLY A 180 -21.57 13.82 -5.96
C GLY A 180 -20.03 13.92 -5.81
N PHE A 181 -19.32 13.83 -6.94
CA PHE A 181 -17.85 13.96 -6.98
C PHE A 181 -17.35 15.30 -6.37
N LYS A 182 -18.01 16.40 -6.71
CA LYS A 182 -17.67 17.73 -6.21
C LYS A 182 -17.82 17.83 -4.69
N GLU A 183 -18.85 17.22 -4.14
CA GLU A 183 -19.13 17.19 -2.69
C GLU A 183 -18.06 16.38 -1.95
N CYS A 184 -17.60 15.27 -2.51
CA CYS A 184 -16.48 14.49 -1.95
C CYS A 184 -15.21 15.34 -1.88
N VAL A 185 -14.82 15.99 -2.98
CA VAL A 185 -13.59 16.79 -3.04
C VAL A 185 -13.67 18.01 -2.10
N VAL A 186 -14.85 18.58 -1.90
CA VAL A 186 -15.06 19.69 -0.94
C VAL A 186 -14.71 19.29 0.50
N LEU A 187 -14.80 18.01 0.88
CA LEU A 187 -14.36 17.54 2.20
C LEU A 187 -12.87 17.81 2.48
N LEU A 188 -12.03 17.94 1.44
CA LEU A 188 -10.64 18.37 1.62
C LEU A 188 -10.50 19.80 2.17
N ARG A 189 -11.57 20.63 2.12
CA ARG A 189 -11.60 21.95 2.77
C ARG A 189 -11.69 21.83 4.29
N ILE A 190 -12.08 20.68 4.81
CA ILE A 190 -12.05 20.42 6.26
C ILE A 190 -10.59 20.19 6.65
N PRO A 191 -9.98 21.06 7.48
CA PRO A 191 -8.54 21.02 7.73
C PRO A 191 -8.04 19.66 8.22
N PHE A 192 -8.86 18.96 9.03
CA PHE A 192 -8.47 17.67 9.54
C PHE A 192 -8.48 16.58 8.47
N VAL A 193 -9.42 16.59 7.53
CA VAL A 193 -9.48 15.65 6.40
C VAL A 193 -8.28 15.86 5.48
N LEU A 194 -7.94 17.12 5.20
CA LEU A 194 -6.74 17.47 4.43
C LEU A 194 -5.46 16.99 5.12
N LEU A 195 -5.36 17.18 6.46
CA LEU A 195 -4.20 16.69 7.22
C LEU A 195 -4.08 15.17 7.14
N CYS A 196 -5.17 14.42 7.23
CA CYS A 196 -5.17 12.97 7.06
C CYS A 196 -4.77 12.56 5.64
N PHE A 197 -5.32 13.23 4.62
CA PHE A 197 -4.99 12.99 3.21
C PHE A 197 -3.49 13.16 2.94
N LEU A 198 -2.91 14.28 3.36
CA LEU A 198 -1.48 14.54 3.25
C LEU A 198 -0.65 13.57 4.09
N GLY A 199 -1.15 13.14 5.27
CA GLY A 199 -0.51 12.13 6.09
C GLY A 199 -0.39 10.78 5.38
N ILE A 200 -1.44 10.37 4.66
CA ILE A 200 -1.39 9.15 3.83
C ILE A 200 -0.46 9.33 2.63
N MET A 201 -0.46 10.49 1.98
CA MET A 201 0.50 10.79 0.90
C MET A 201 1.95 10.66 1.39
N CYS A 202 2.27 11.23 2.54
CA CYS A 202 3.61 11.12 3.14
C CYS A 202 3.96 9.67 3.48
N HIS A 203 3.03 8.95 4.14
CA HIS A 203 3.23 7.54 4.48
C HIS A 203 3.61 6.70 3.25
N VAL A 204 2.81 6.78 2.19
CA VAL A 204 3.04 5.98 0.97
C VAL A 204 4.27 6.48 0.21
N GLY A 205 4.52 7.78 0.21
CA GLY A 205 5.73 8.35 -0.37
C GLY A 205 7.00 7.85 0.31
N ILE A 206 7.00 7.76 1.64
CA ILE A 206 8.12 7.19 2.41
C ILE A 206 8.22 5.67 2.17
N ASP A 207 7.08 4.96 2.07
CA ASP A 207 7.03 3.52 1.81
C ASP A 207 7.68 3.17 0.48
N VAL A 208 7.21 3.77 -0.60
CA VAL A 208 7.72 3.56 -1.96
C VAL A 208 9.14 4.12 -2.09
N GLY A 209 9.39 5.30 -1.49
CA GLY A 209 10.70 5.92 -1.50
C GLY A 209 11.75 5.06 -0.84
N THR A 210 11.51 4.57 0.37
CA THR A 210 12.48 3.71 1.06
C THR A 210 12.73 2.43 0.27
N ASN A 211 11.67 1.81 -0.26
CA ASN A 211 11.79 0.60 -1.06
C ASN A 211 12.65 0.80 -2.32
N THR A 212 12.48 1.95 -3.00
CA THR A 212 13.20 2.26 -4.25
C THR A 212 14.64 2.69 -3.99
N PHE A 213 14.88 3.51 -2.97
CA PHE A 213 16.18 4.15 -2.76
C PHE A 213 17.09 3.41 -1.75
N ALA A 214 16.57 2.50 -0.92
CA ALA A 214 17.40 1.71 -0.02
C ALA A 214 18.50 0.91 -0.75
N PRO A 215 18.22 0.18 -1.85
CA PRO A 215 19.28 -0.45 -2.64
C PRO A 215 20.27 0.55 -3.22
N GLN A 216 19.81 1.69 -3.72
CA GLN A 216 20.69 2.72 -4.32
C GLN A 216 21.65 3.29 -3.28
N ILE A 217 21.18 3.56 -2.04
CA ILE A 217 22.04 4.00 -0.94
C ILE A 217 23.15 2.99 -0.66
N LEU A 218 22.82 1.69 -0.66
CA LEU A 218 23.79 0.61 -0.40
C LEU A 218 24.80 0.48 -1.54
N THR A 219 24.37 0.59 -2.79
CA THR A 219 25.24 0.56 -3.97
C THR A 219 26.16 1.77 -4.01
N GLU A 220 25.61 2.99 -3.83
CA GLU A 220 26.40 4.23 -3.95
C GLU A 220 27.41 4.41 -2.79
N ARG A 221 27.03 4.05 -1.56
CA ARG A 221 27.88 4.30 -0.38
C ARG A 221 28.85 3.16 -0.06
N PHE A 222 28.49 1.93 -0.40
CA PHE A 222 29.27 0.75 0.00
C PHE A 222 29.72 -0.11 -1.17
N GLY A 223 29.38 0.28 -2.41
CA GLY A 223 29.79 -0.45 -3.62
C GLY A 223 29.18 -1.84 -3.75
N LEU A 224 28.01 -2.11 -3.12
CA LEU A 224 27.34 -3.40 -3.24
C LEU A 224 26.87 -3.59 -4.69
N SER A 225 26.87 -4.85 -5.15
CA SER A 225 26.21 -5.22 -6.39
C SER A 225 24.70 -4.92 -6.31
N VAL A 226 24.03 -4.79 -7.45
CA VAL A 226 22.58 -4.55 -7.47
C VAL A 226 21.83 -5.69 -6.78
N GLU A 227 22.32 -6.93 -6.99
CA GLU A 227 21.78 -8.15 -6.39
C GLU A 227 21.90 -8.14 -4.86
N ASP A 228 23.06 -7.77 -4.33
CA ASP A 228 23.30 -7.74 -2.89
C ASP A 228 22.58 -6.55 -2.22
N ALA A 229 22.43 -5.43 -2.92
CA ALA A 229 21.78 -4.23 -2.40
C ALA A 229 20.27 -4.41 -2.15
N VAL A 230 19.63 -5.43 -2.76
CA VAL A 230 18.23 -5.81 -2.48
C VAL A 230 17.98 -6.08 -0.99
N ILE A 231 19.03 -6.42 -0.22
CA ILE A 231 18.92 -6.61 1.25
C ILE A 231 18.28 -5.38 1.93
N GLY A 232 18.51 -4.16 1.42
CA GLY A 232 17.88 -2.96 1.96
C GLY A 232 16.36 -3.00 1.88
N THR A 233 15.81 -3.38 0.72
CA THR A 233 14.36 -3.57 0.51
C THR A 233 13.82 -4.72 1.37
N GLN A 234 14.55 -5.83 1.48
CA GLN A 234 14.12 -6.99 2.29
C GLN A 234 14.02 -6.62 3.77
N ILE A 235 15.03 -5.95 4.33
CA ILE A 235 15.05 -5.49 5.72
C ILE A 235 13.87 -4.55 5.97
N TYR A 236 13.61 -3.59 5.07
CA TYR A 236 12.47 -2.71 5.18
C TYR A 236 11.15 -3.50 5.31
N PHE A 237 10.88 -4.44 4.40
CA PHE A 237 9.64 -5.21 4.42
C PHE A 237 9.53 -6.17 5.60
N TYR A 238 10.63 -6.79 6.07
CA TYR A 238 10.60 -7.64 7.26
C TYR A 238 10.19 -6.83 8.49
N PHE A 239 10.83 -5.68 8.71
CA PHE A 239 10.50 -4.84 9.86
C PHE A 239 9.13 -4.17 9.74
N ARG A 240 8.70 -3.81 8.52
CA ARG A 240 7.34 -3.32 8.26
C ARG A 240 6.28 -4.38 8.57
N THR A 241 6.48 -5.61 8.12
CA THR A 241 5.55 -6.72 8.34
C THR A 241 5.48 -7.08 9.83
N GLY A 242 6.62 -7.23 10.48
CA GLY A 242 6.71 -7.45 11.93
C GLY A 242 6.08 -6.29 12.72
N GLY A 243 6.32 -5.05 12.28
CA GLY A 243 5.72 -3.85 12.86
C GLY A 243 4.19 -3.81 12.73
N CYS A 244 3.61 -4.30 11.62
CA CYS A 244 2.16 -4.44 11.48
C CYS A 244 1.59 -5.46 12.48
N LEU A 245 2.24 -6.62 12.65
CA LEU A 245 1.79 -7.64 13.60
C LEU A 245 1.84 -7.12 15.04
N LEU A 246 3.01 -6.63 15.47
CA LEU A 246 3.21 -6.08 16.81
C LEU A 246 2.32 -4.87 17.06
N GLY A 247 2.22 -3.98 16.06
CA GLY A 247 1.41 -2.77 16.14
C GLY A 247 -0.07 -3.04 16.25
N SER A 248 -0.60 -4.09 15.61
CA SER A 248 -2.00 -4.48 15.77
C SER A 248 -2.32 -4.84 17.22
N TYR A 249 -1.40 -5.58 17.89
CA TYR A 249 -1.54 -5.95 19.29
C TYR A 249 -1.37 -4.74 20.23
N ILE A 250 -0.37 -3.90 19.96
CA ILE A 250 -0.07 -2.71 20.78
C ILE A 250 -1.23 -1.71 20.70
N LEU A 251 -1.76 -1.43 19.49
CA LEU A 251 -2.88 -0.52 19.27
C LEU A 251 -4.20 -1.01 19.90
N ALA A 252 -4.32 -2.30 20.19
CA ALA A 252 -5.45 -2.83 20.95
C ALA A 252 -5.38 -2.48 22.45
N LYS A 253 -4.19 -2.11 22.97
CA LYS A 253 -3.93 -1.88 24.40
C LYS A 253 -3.43 -0.46 24.73
N MET A 254 -2.82 0.22 23.77
CA MET A 254 -2.27 1.58 23.91
C MET A 254 -3.09 2.60 23.13
N SER A 255 -2.97 3.88 23.54
CA SER A 255 -3.56 4.96 22.76
C SER A 255 -2.93 5.10 21.39
N ALA A 256 -3.75 5.31 20.36
CA ALA A 256 -3.30 5.50 18.98
C ALA A 256 -2.29 6.66 18.86
N LYS A 257 -2.46 7.72 19.66
CA LYS A 257 -1.54 8.88 19.67
C LYS A 257 -0.15 8.50 20.16
N SER A 258 -0.05 7.78 21.29
CA SER A 258 1.24 7.40 21.88
C SER A 258 2.01 6.46 20.96
N PHE A 259 1.30 5.48 20.38
CA PHE A 259 1.93 4.54 19.46
C PHE A 259 2.33 5.20 18.14
N PHE A 260 1.52 6.12 17.62
CA PHE A 260 1.86 6.91 16.42
C PHE A 260 3.10 7.76 16.66
N ALA A 261 3.19 8.45 17.83
CA ALA A 261 4.35 9.23 18.21
C ALA A 261 5.61 8.39 18.27
N PHE A 262 5.53 7.19 18.85
CA PHE A 262 6.64 6.23 18.88
C PHE A 262 7.04 5.77 17.47
N SER A 263 6.08 5.47 16.62
CA SER A 263 6.31 5.09 15.22
C SER A 263 7.05 6.19 14.45
N VAL A 264 6.60 7.44 14.59
CA VAL A 264 7.25 8.60 13.95
C VAL A 264 8.65 8.84 14.54
N PHE A 265 8.85 8.65 15.83
CA PHE A 265 10.17 8.74 16.45
C PHE A 265 11.13 7.71 15.86
N CYS A 266 10.71 6.45 15.69
CA CYS A 266 11.53 5.43 15.00
C CYS A 266 11.88 5.87 13.57
N MET A 267 10.92 6.44 12.82
CA MET A 267 11.18 6.94 11.47
C MET A 267 12.19 8.10 11.46
N LEU A 268 12.10 9.04 12.40
CA LEU A 268 13.04 10.16 12.52
C LEU A 268 14.45 9.64 12.83
N LEU A 269 14.59 8.68 13.76
CA LEU A 269 15.88 8.03 14.04
C LEU A 269 16.44 7.35 12.78
N GLY A 270 15.58 6.65 12.03
CA GLY A 270 15.98 6.04 10.78
C GLY A 270 16.44 7.07 9.76
N MET A 271 15.72 8.20 9.57
CA MET A 271 16.12 9.26 8.65
C MET A 271 17.47 9.88 9.05
N ILE A 272 17.66 10.18 10.33
CA ILE A 272 18.95 10.67 10.84
C ILE A 272 20.04 9.64 10.55
N GLY A 273 19.77 8.35 10.83
CA GLY A 273 20.70 7.26 10.52
C GLY A 273 21.10 7.22 9.05
N LEU A 274 20.16 7.41 8.11
CA LEU A 274 20.48 7.44 6.68
C LEU A 274 21.41 8.60 6.29
N PHE A 275 21.40 9.72 7.02
CA PHE A 275 22.32 10.82 6.76
C PHE A 275 23.72 10.61 7.33
N ILE A 276 23.83 10.07 8.55
CA ILE A 276 25.09 10.04 9.31
C ILE A 276 25.77 8.67 9.36
N ALA A 277 25.08 7.58 9.02
CA ALA A 277 25.64 6.23 9.14
C ALA A 277 26.82 6.04 8.17
N SER A 278 27.94 5.60 8.71
CA SER A 278 29.18 5.31 7.99
C SER A 278 29.40 3.82 7.72
N SER A 279 28.60 2.94 8.28
CA SER A 279 28.69 1.49 8.04
C SER A 279 27.39 0.93 7.44
N GLN A 280 27.54 -0.12 6.64
CA GLN A 280 26.40 -0.85 6.05
C GLN A 280 25.40 -1.31 7.11
N PHE A 281 25.89 -1.85 8.23
CA PHE A 281 25.03 -2.30 9.33
C PHE A 281 24.15 -1.17 9.89
N LEU A 282 24.72 0.01 10.12
CA LEU A 282 23.96 1.17 10.62
C LEU A 282 22.93 1.68 9.61
N VAL A 283 23.25 1.63 8.31
CA VAL A 283 22.26 1.97 7.25
C VAL A 283 21.12 0.97 7.24
N LEU A 284 21.40 -0.33 7.33
CA LEU A 284 20.37 -1.37 7.41
C LEU A 284 19.51 -1.23 8.68
N ALA A 285 20.13 -0.91 9.83
CA ALA A 285 19.40 -0.62 11.06
C ALA A 285 18.50 0.63 10.93
N ALA A 286 18.97 1.66 10.25
CA ALA A 286 18.17 2.84 9.95
C ALA A 286 16.95 2.51 9.05
N ILE A 287 17.16 1.70 8.02
CA ILE A 287 16.08 1.20 7.14
C ILE A 287 15.07 0.36 7.93
N ALA A 288 15.55 -0.50 8.84
CA ALA A 288 14.70 -1.28 9.73
C ALA A 288 13.83 -0.39 10.64
N CYS A 289 14.40 0.66 11.20
CA CYS A 289 13.68 1.65 12.02
C CYS A 289 12.59 2.37 11.20
N ILE A 290 12.89 2.74 9.94
CA ILE A 290 11.90 3.35 9.05
C ILE A 290 10.77 2.35 8.73
N GLY A 291 11.11 1.10 8.40
CA GLY A 291 10.14 0.06 8.10
C GLY A 291 9.19 -0.21 9.26
N PHE A 292 9.74 -0.38 10.47
CA PHE A 292 8.95 -0.56 11.69
C PHE A 292 8.06 0.66 11.97
N GLY A 293 8.61 1.86 11.93
CA GLY A 293 7.87 3.10 12.19
C GLY A 293 6.75 3.33 11.19
N ASN A 294 6.99 3.08 9.89
CA ASN A 294 6.01 3.30 8.84
C ASN A 294 4.86 2.28 8.82
N SER A 295 5.02 1.13 9.49
CA SER A 295 4.10 -0.01 9.45
C SER A 295 2.64 0.32 9.82
N ASN A 296 2.43 1.25 10.76
CA ASN A 296 1.12 1.52 11.37
C ASN A 296 0.52 2.89 11.00
N ILE A 297 1.27 3.72 10.30
CA ILE A 297 0.89 5.10 9.97
C ILE A 297 -0.42 5.14 9.20
N PHE A 298 -0.54 4.34 8.12
CA PHE A 298 -1.75 4.26 7.32
C PHE A 298 -2.98 3.96 8.18
N SER A 299 -2.92 2.91 8.98
CA SER A 299 -4.06 2.43 9.76
C SER A 299 -4.53 3.44 10.79
N VAL A 300 -3.60 4.13 11.47
CA VAL A 300 -3.94 5.15 12.47
C VAL A 300 -4.54 6.38 11.81
N VAL A 301 -3.91 6.91 10.74
CA VAL A 301 -4.41 8.09 10.02
C VAL A 301 -5.79 7.81 9.41
N PHE A 302 -5.95 6.66 8.79
CA PHE A 302 -7.22 6.25 8.17
C PHE A 302 -8.32 6.10 9.21
N ALA A 303 -8.06 5.43 10.34
CA ALA A 303 -9.01 5.30 11.43
C ALA A 303 -9.42 6.66 12.02
N GLN A 304 -8.46 7.58 12.21
CA GLN A 304 -8.72 8.94 12.67
C GLN A 304 -9.62 9.71 11.69
N ALA A 305 -9.39 9.56 10.38
CA ALA A 305 -10.21 10.21 9.35
C ALA A 305 -11.66 9.72 9.40
N LEU A 306 -11.88 8.39 9.42
CA LEU A 306 -13.21 7.79 9.46
C LEU A 306 -13.96 8.08 10.76
N ASN A 307 -13.27 8.04 11.91
CA ASN A 307 -13.90 8.25 13.21
C ASN A 307 -14.36 9.70 13.41
N ARG A 308 -13.71 10.67 12.74
CA ARG A 308 -14.09 12.09 12.84
C ARG A 308 -15.15 12.53 11.83
N GLN A 309 -15.39 11.72 10.81
CA GLN A 309 -16.41 11.98 9.78
C GLN A 309 -17.32 10.75 9.66
N PRO A 310 -18.11 10.44 10.72
CA PRO A 310 -18.89 9.21 10.78
C PRO A 310 -20.03 9.18 9.75
N LYS A 311 -20.50 10.34 9.28
CA LYS A 311 -21.56 10.44 8.27
C LYS A 311 -21.04 10.28 6.83
N GLU A 312 -19.81 10.73 6.58
CA GLU A 312 -19.17 10.75 5.25
C GLU A 312 -18.05 9.70 5.12
N LYS A 313 -18.16 8.55 5.80
CA LYS A 313 -17.11 7.52 5.83
C LYS A 313 -16.72 7.02 4.45
N ASN A 314 -17.67 6.92 3.53
CA ASN A 314 -17.43 6.42 2.18
C ASN A 314 -16.62 7.41 1.35
N GLU A 315 -16.99 8.69 1.42
CA GLU A 315 -16.34 9.80 0.73
C GLU A 315 -14.93 10.01 1.27
N VAL A 316 -14.81 10.05 2.60
CA VAL A 316 -13.50 10.18 3.28
C VAL A 316 -12.60 8.99 2.94
N SER A 317 -13.14 7.78 2.90
CA SER A 317 -12.36 6.61 2.46
C SER A 317 -11.84 6.79 1.04
N GLY A 318 -12.68 7.24 0.11
CA GLY A 318 -12.28 7.55 -1.26
C GLY A 318 -11.12 8.55 -1.33
N LEU A 319 -11.22 9.66 -0.55
CA LEU A 319 -10.17 10.66 -0.47
C LEU A 319 -8.87 10.09 0.14
N MET A 320 -8.97 9.35 1.24
CA MET A 320 -7.79 8.75 1.88
C MET A 320 -7.06 7.78 0.93
N ILE A 321 -7.80 6.96 0.21
CA ILE A 321 -7.19 6.03 -0.77
C ILE A 321 -6.65 6.77 -2.00
N MET A 322 -7.26 7.86 -2.42
CA MET A 322 -6.68 8.74 -3.45
C MET A 322 -5.30 9.28 -3.00
N GLY A 323 -5.08 9.47 -1.70
CA GLY A 323 -3.79 9.84 -1.12
C GLY A 323 -2.65 8.85 -1.40
N LEU A 324 -2.94 7.59 -1.77
CA LEU A 324 -1.93 6.62 -2.20
C LEU A 324 -1.16 7.07 -3.45
N PHE A 325 -1.69 8.06 -4.19
CA PHE A 325 -0.96 8.74 -5.26
C PHE A 325 0.35 9.40 -4.78
N GLY A 326 0.53 9.59 -3.49
CA GLY A 326 1.81 9.95 -2.86
C GLY A 326 2.97 9.04 -3.27
N GLY A 327 2.68 7.74 -3.54
CA GLY A 327 3.64 6.78 -4.09
C GLY A 327 4.14 7.10 -5.51
N THR A 328 3.48 8.00 -6.23
CA THR A 328 3.96 8.55 -7.51
C THR A 328 4.68 9.87 -7.29
N VAL A 329 4.11 10.76 -6.47
CA VAL A 329 4.63 12.12 -6.26
C VAL A 329 6.00 12.11 -5.57
N PHE A 330 6.14 11.34 -4.48
CA PHE A 330 7.39 11.31 -3.72
C PHE A 330 8.58 10.79 -4.52
N PRO A 331 8.52 9.63 -5.20
CA PRO A 331 9.64 9.15 -6.00
C PRO A 331 10.06 10.12 -7.12
N LEU A 332 9.11 10.84 -7.73
CA LEU A 332 9.43 11.89 -8.70
C LEU A 332 10.22 13.04 -8.06
N CYS A 333 9.74 13.56 -6.91
CA CYS A 333 10.45 14.61 -6.18
C CYS A 333 11.83 14.13 -5.70
N MET A 334 11.91 12.85 -5.26
CA MET A 334 13.16 12.23 -4.82
C MET A 334 14.16 12.09 -5.97
N GLY A 335 13.69 11.69 -7.16
CA GLY A 335 14.53 11.61 -8.37
C GLY A 335 15.14 12.97 -8.72
N PHE A 336 14.32 14.02 -8.79
CA PHE A 336 14.83 15.39 -9.04
C PHE A 336 15.82 15.86 -7.97
N ALA A 337 15.55 15.55 -6.70
CA ALA A 337 16.45 15.91 -5.60
C ALA A 337 17.76 15.11 -5.66
N GLN A 338 17.71 13.84 -6.07
CA GLN A 338 18.88 13.00 -6.27
C GLN A 338 19.75 13.51 -7.42
N ASP A 339 19.15 13.92 -8.54
CA ASP A 339 19.88 14.51 -9.67
C ASP A 339 20.63 15.79 -9.28
N ALA A 340 20.08 16.56 -8.33
CA ALA A 340 20.66 17.82 -7.87
C ALA A 340 21.77 17.64 -6.82
N VAL A 341 21.60 16.75 -5.83
CA VAL A 341 22.49 16.63 -4.65
C VAL A 341 22.79 15.18 -4.25
N GLY A 342 22.61 14.23 -5.16
CA GLY A 342 22.85 12.80 -4.91
C GLY A 342 21.79 12.17 -4.02
N VAL A 343 22.04 10.94 -3.54
CA VAL A 343 21.11 10.15 -2.72
C VAL A 343 20.65 10.90 -1.47
N ALA A 344 21.47 11.80 -0.92
CA ALA A 344 21.08 12.65 0.22
C ALA A 344 19.84 13.51 -0.08
N GLY A 345 19.66 13.94 -1.35
CA GLY A 345 18.46 14.67 -1.79
C GLY A 345 17.20 13.82 -1.68
N ALA A 346 17.26 12.57 -2.12
CA ALA A 346 16.13 11.64 -1.99
C ALA A 346 15.77 11.40 -0.51
N VAL A 347 16.77 11.20 0.36
CA VAL A 347 16.56 11.06 1.81
C VAL A 347 15.96 12.33 2.42
N ALA A 348 16.36 13.51 1.98
CA ALA A 348 15.80 14.79 2.43
C ALA A 348 14.29 14.92 2.11
N VAL A 349 13.88 14.53 0.90
CA VAL A 349 12.45 14.52 0.53
C VAL A 349 11.64 13.60 1.42
N MET A 350 12.13 12.37 1.70
CA MET A 350 11.47 11.45 2.65
C MET A 350 11.40 12.05 4.05
N THR A 351 12.49 12.71 4.49
CA THR A 351 12.55 13.37 5.80
C THR A 351 11.50 14.45 5.96
N LEU A 352 11.23 15.25 4.93
CA LEU A 352 10.13 16.23 4.95
C LEU A 352 8.78 15.54 5.19
N GLY A 353 8.54 14.37 4.59
CA GLY A 353 7.37 13.56 4.85
C GLY A 353 7.27 13.09 6.31
N VAL A 354 8.40 12.66 6.91
CA VAL A 354 8.44 12.25 8.33
C VAL A 354 8.22 13.45 9.27
N ILE A 355 8.79 14.62 8.96
CA ILE A 355 8.55 15.87 9.71
C ILE A 355 7.06 16.23 9.66
N TYR A 356 6.42 16.08 8.49
CA TYR A 356 4.98 16.29 8.38
C TYR A 356 4.20 15.33 9.30
N LEU A 357 4.57 14.05 9.35
CA LEU A 357 3.93 13.08 10.24
C LEU A 357 4.17 13.40 11.73
N ALA A 358 5.33 13.95 12.07
CA ALA A 358 5.61 14.45 13.42
C ALA A 358 4.68 15.62 13.79
N PHE A 359 4.48 16.57 12.88
CA PHE A 359 3.49 17.63 13.07
C PHE A 359 2.07 17.05 13.19
N TYR A 360 1.69 16.10 12.35
CA TYR A 360 0.38 15.45 12.41
C TYR A 360 0.13 14.76 13.76
N THR A 361 1.15 14.24 14.44
CA THR A 361 1.05 13.62 15.78
C THR A 361 0.39 14.55 16.80
N LEU A 362 0.62 15.86 16.69
CA LEU A 362 0.02 16.86 17.58
C LEU A 362 -1.50 17.01 17.40
N LYS A 363 -2.03 16.56 16.25
CA LYS A 363 -3.44 16.68 15.87
C LYS A 363 -4.24 15.39 16.12
N ILE A 364 -3.58 14.28 16.45
CA ILE A 364 -4.24 13.01 16.79
C ILE A 364 -4.95 13.18 18.13
N LYS A 365 -6.22 12.76 18.18
CA LYS A 365 -6.98 12.63 19.42
C LYS A 365 -7.00 11.16 19.84
N ASN A 366 -6.95 10.92 21.15
CA ASN A 366 -7.29 9.62 21.70
C ASN A 366 -8.79 9.39 21.45
N ALA A 367 -9.11 8.22 20.85
CA ALA A 367 -10.48 7.80 20.64
C ALA A 367 -11.05 7.20 21.93
#